data_f4926b1be35012e40e1d9e14a1fd8220
#
_entry.id   f4926b1be35012e40e1d9e14a1fd8220
#
_cell.length_a   1.000
_cell.length_b   1.000
_cell.length_c   1.000
_cell.angle_alpha   90.00
_cell.angle_beta   90.00
_cell.angle_gamma   90.00
#
_symmetry.space_group_name_H-M   'P 1'
#
loop_
_entity.id
_entity.type
_entity.pdbx_description
1 polymer ?
#
loop_
_entity_poly.entity_id
_entity_poly.type
_entity_poly.pdbx_seq_one_letter_code
_entity_poly.pdbx_strand_id
1 'polypeptide(L)'
;MLIKLTGGKVYDPANKVSGEVRDIYVENGRIVAPRPNARADATYDVKGRVVMAGAIDPHTHIGGGKMTIARMLLPEDHRGDPVTRTPLTRAGSGRAVPSTHVTGYRYAEMGYTACFEPAMLPANARQAHMEMGDTPMVDKGAFVMLGSDDYFLRQLAAKKDFKAIKDYVAWTMHAAQAIAVKVVNPGGISAFKFNQRKLDLDEEHVYYHVTPRQIIQTLARAVQELGVTHPLHIHGCNLGVPGNIETTLATVRASEGLRMHMTHTQFLSYGTEGDKHFSSGAARLTELVNKTPNVSIDVGQVLFGQTCTASGDSMRQYAISKSAHPKKPVIMDIECDAGCGVVPMRYRDKSFVNAMQWVIGLETFLLFDDPWRIFLTTDHPNGAPFFFYPHLIRLLMDKGFRDDMLQKINPDAQAQSELLKSLTREYTLDEIAILTRAGPARSLGLVDRGHLGVGASGDITVYRDDPDREAMFATPEYVFKSGELVVKNGKVVKVVQGATHVARPDYDRSIEKPLNEYFDRYLTVRMENFKLPDEEIIKGDNGAIIVQPTAARVS
;
A
#
# COMPACT_ATOMS: atom_id res chain seq x y z
N MET A 1 -3.60 32.67 -5.99
CA MET A 1 -3.86 32.81 -4.53
C MET A 1 -2.60 32.41 -3.79
N LEU A 2 -2.09 33.29 -2.92
CA LEU A 2 -0.93 33.06 -2.06
C LEU A 2 -1.40 32.77 -0.62
N ILE A 3 -1.00 31.63 -0.09
CA ILE A 3 -1.27 31.21 1.29
C ILE A 3 0.05 31.20 2.07
N LYS A 4 0.00 31.62 3.33
CA LYS A 4 1.14 31.58 4.23
C LYS A 4 0.80 30.82 5.51
N LEU A 5 1.63 29.84 5.89
CA LEU A 5 1.64 29.20 7.20
C LEU A 5 2.84 29.75 7.98
N THR A 6 2.63 30.28 9.20
CA THR A 6 3.68 30.98 9.94
C THR A 6 4.07 30.28 11.23
N GLY A 7 5.39 30.13 11.45
CA GLY A 7 5.95 29.75 12.75
C GLY A 7 5.79 28.29 13.14
N GLY A 8 5.53 27.39 12.20
CA GLY A 8 5.37 25.96 12.47
C GLY A 8 6.70 25.22 12.65
N LYS A 9 6.73 24.19 13.51
CA LYS A 9 7.83 23.22 13.62
C LYS A 9 7.75 22.24 12.44
N VAL A 10 8.61 22.42 11.45
CA VAL A 10 8.57 21.66 10.18
C VAL A 10 9.39 20.40 10.27
N TYR A 11 8.78 19.25 9.91
CA TYR A 11 9.44 17.97 9.73
C TYR A 11 9.35 17.58 8.26
N ASP A 12 10.45 17.77 7.54
CA ASP A 12 10.56 17.52 6.10
C ASP A 12 11.90 16.83 5.79
N PRO A 13 12.03 15.53 6.09
CA PRO A 13 13.29 14.81 5.99
C PRO A 13 13.84 14.74 4.56
N ALA A 14 12.99 14.81 3.53
CA ALA A 14 13.45 14.88 2.14
C ALA A 14 14.29 16.14 1.85
N ASN A 15 14.05 17.24 2.59
CA ASN A 15 14.80 18.48 2.52
C ASN A 15 15.69 18.72 3.77
N LYS A 16 15.95 17.68 4.56
CA LYS A 16 16.82 17.70 5.77
C LYS A 16 16.36 18.71 6.81
N VAL A 17 15.05 18.86 6.99
CA VAL A 17 14.42 19.74 7.99
C VAL A 17 13.81 18.87 9.08
N SER A 18 14.27 19.03 10.33
CA SER A 18 13.85 18.23 11.48
C SER A 18 13.47 19.11 12.66
N GLY A 19 12.20 19.55 12.72
CA GLY A 19 11.65 20.35 13.81
C GLY A 19 12.03 21.82 13.81
N GLU A 20 12.59 22.31 12.73
CA GLU A 20 12.93 23.73 12.59
C GLU A 20 11.66 24.60 12.46
N VAL A 21 11.67 25.76 13.09
CA VAL A 21 10.59 26.74 12.95
C VAL A 21 10.73 27.47 11.62
N ARG A 22 9.77 27.27 10.72
CA ARG A 22 9.77 27.85 9.37
C ARG A 22 8.38 28.36 8.97
N ASP A 23 8.37 29.35 8.09
CA ASP A 23 7.18 29.77 7.34
C ASP A 23 7.10 28.97 6.03
N ILE A 24 5.90 28.57 5.63
CA ILE A 24 5.65 27.90 4.35
C ILE A 24 4.74 28.79 3.50
N TYR A 25 5.09 28.95 2.23
CA TYR A 25 4.34 29.74 1.26
C TYR A 25 3.82 28.82 0.16
N VAL A 26 2.52 28.92 -0.12
CA VAL A 26 1.87 28.15 -1.19
C VAL A 26 1.21 29.12 -2.14
N GLU A 27 1.59 29.07 -3.41
CA GLU A 27 0.99 29.86 -4.47
C GLU A 27 0.44 28.96 -5.57
N ASN A 28 -0.83 29.12 -5.92
CA ASN A 28 -1.50 28.35 -6.95
C ASN A 28 -1.32 26.83 -6.78
N GLY A 29 -1.46 26.36 -5.54
CA GLY A 29 -1.40 24.94 -5.21
C GLY A 29 0.00 24.36 -5.06
N ARG A 30 1.07 25.17 -5.23
CA ARG A 30 2.46 24.71 -5.11
C ARG A 30 3.23 25.50 -4.06
N ILE A 31 4.14 24.80 -3.39
CA ILE A 31 5.07 25.44 -2.43
C ILE A 31 6.05 26.32 -3.22
N VAL A 32 6.21 27.56 -2.78
CA VAL A 32 7.10 28.54 -3.38
C VAL A 32 8.15 29.02 -2.40
N ALA A 33 9.21 29.63 -2.93
CA ALA A 33 10.25 30.25 -2.11
C ALA A 33 9.65 31.31 -1.16
N PRO A 34 10.22 31.52 0.04
CA PRO A 34 9.75 32.50 0.98
C PRO A 34 9.64 33.90 0.39
N ARG A 35 8.52 34.57 0.63
CA ARG A 35 8.24 35.94 0.21
C ARG A 35 7.80 36.80 1.43
N PRO A 36 8.71 37.17 2.33
CA PRO A 36 8.36 37.79 3.62
C PRO A 36 7.52 39.06 3.49
N ASN A 37 7.73 39.85 2.44
CA ASN A 37 7.04 41.12 2.19
C ASN A 37 5.79 41.01 1.30
N ALA A 38 5.47 39.78 0.78
CA ALA A 38 4.28 39.61 -0.04
C ALA A 38 3.02 39.59 0.84
N ARG A 39 1.99 40.28 0.39
CA ARG A 39 0.66 40.21 1.02
C ARG A 39 0.05 38.86 0.62
N ALA A 40 -0.18 38.00 1.61
CA ALA A 40 -0.88 36.75 1.41
C ALA A 40 -2.40 36.95 1.37
N ASP A 41 -3.10 36.16 0.56
CA ASP A 41 -4.57 36.16 0.53
C ASP A 41 -5.14 35.48 1.79
N ALA A 42 -4.40 34.51 2.36
CA ALA A 42 -4.72 33.88 3.63
C ALA A 42 -3.44 33.59 4.42
N THR A 43 -3.50 33.80 5.75
CA THR A 43 -2.41 33.48 6.67
C THR A 43 -2.93 32.62 7.80
N TYR A 44 -2.20 31.53 8.07
CA TYR A 44 -2.49 30.57 9.15
C TYR A 44 -1.35 30.65 10.16
N ASP A 45 -1.64 31.08 11.39
CA ASP A 45 -0.69 31.00 12.50
C ASP A 45 -0.64 29.57 13.01
N VAL A 46 0.49 28.90 12.76
CA VAL A 46 0.74 27.52 13.17
C VAL A 46 1.91 27.42 14.16
N LYS A 47 2.15 28.51 14.90
CA LYS A 47 3.17 28.57 15.94
C LYS A 47 2.95 27.46 16.98
N GLY A 48 4.01 26.71 17.28
CA GLY A 48 3.98 25.59 18.21
C GLY A 48 3.28 24.34 17.67
N ARG A 49 2.88 24.33 16.40
CA ARG A 49 2.31 23.15 15.71
C ARG A 49 3.40 22.39 14.98
N VAL A 50 3.18 21.10 14.81
CA VAL A 50 3.98 20.22 13.95
C VAL A 50 3.42 20.30 12.53
N VAL A 51 4.29 20.59 11.57
CA VAL A 51 3.95 20.73 10.15
C VAL A 51 4.71 19.68 9.35
N MET A 52 3.99 18.89 8.57
CA MET A 52 4.53 17.85 7.70
C MET A 52 3.89 17.94 6.32
N ALA A 53 4.49 17.31 5.33
CA ALA A 53 3.79 17.04 4.06
C ALA A 53 2.55 16.16 4.30
N GLY A 54 1.60 16.19 3.39
CA GLY A 54 0.48 15.24 3.41
C GLY A 54 0.96 13.79 3.38
N ALA A 55 0.36 12.94 4.19
CA ALA A 55 0.75 11.55 4.30
C ALA A 55 0.31 10.74 3.07
N ILE A 56 1.04 9.65 2.80
CA ILE A 56 0.89 8.77 1.65
C ILE A 56 0.78 7.34 2.15
N ASP A 57 -0.29 6.66 1.79
CA ASP A 57 -0.44 5.22 2.00
C ASP A 57 -0.03 4.48 0.72
N PRO A 58 1.11 3.80 0.68
CA PRO A 58 1.60 3.13 -0.52
C PRO A 58 0.95 1.78 -0.77
N HIS A 59 0.18 1.25 0.21
CA HIS A 59 -0.40 -0.08 0.13
C HIS A 59 -1.74 -0.17 0.86
N THR A 60 -2.83 0.09 0.14
CA THR A 60 -4.19 0.05 0.68
C THR A 60 -5.20 -0.39 -0.37
N HIS A 61 -6.03 -1.39 -0.05
CA HIS A 61 -7.06 -1.86 -0.96
C HIS A 61 -8.30 -0.97 -0.86
N ILE A 62 -8.51 -0.11 -1.86
CA ILE A 62 -9.57 0.91 -1.87
C ILE A 62 -10.54 0.76 -3.04
N GLY A 63 -10.20 -0.02 -4.07
CA GLY A 63 -11.05 -0.17 -5.26
C GLY A 63 -10.90 -1.51 -5.97
N GLY A 64 -11.80 -1.73 -6.94
CA GLY A 64 -11.86 -2.93 -7.75
C GLY A 64 -12.76 -4.03 -7.18
N GLY A 65 -12.97 -5.08 -7.98
CA GLY A 65 -13.99 -6.11 -7.72
C GLY A 65 -13.90 -6.78 -6.35
N LYS A 66 -12.69 -7.03 -5.83
CA LYS A 66 -12.50 -7.62 -4.50
C LYS A 66 -13.04 -6.71 -3.38
N MET A 67 -12.90 -5.38 -3.52
CA MET A 67 -13.41 -4.42 -2.54
C MET A 67 -14.92 -4.26 -2.62
N THR A 68 -15.49 -4.28 -3.82
CA THR A 68 -16.95 -4.34 -4.01
C THR A 68 -17.54 -5.58 -3.32
N ILE A 69 -16.94 -6.76 -3.51
CA ILE A 69 -17.36 -8.00 -2.86
C ILE A 69 -17.23 -7.89 -1.34
N ALA A 70 -16.13 -7.32 -0.83
CA ALA A 70 -15.94 -7.14 0.61
C ALA A 70 -17.02 -6.27 1.23
N ARG A 71 -17.42 -5.17 0.59
CA ARG A 71 -18.54 -4.31 1.03
C ARG A 71 -19.86 -5.07 1.01
N MET A 72 -20.13 -5.87 -0.02
CA MET A 72 -21.35 -6.69 -0.11
C MET A 72 -21.40 -7.80 0.95
N LEU A 73 -20.27 -8.39 1.30
CA LEU A 73 -20.19 -9.45 2.31
C LEU A 73 -20.30 -8.94 3.75
N LEU A 74 -20.06 -7.66 4.01
CA LEU A 74 -20.01 -7.08 5.34
C LEU A 74 -21.06 -5.98 5.56
N PRO A 75 -22.39 -6.26 5.37
CA PRO A 75 -23.42 -5.27 5.69
C PRO A 75 -23.41 -4.88 7.18
N GLU A 76 -22.86 -5.74 8.07
CA GLU A 76 -22.68 -5.44 9.49
C GLU A 76 -21.73 -4.26 9.72
N ASP A 77 -20.73 -4.09 8.86
CA ASP A 77 -19.78 -2.98 8.92
C ASP A 77 -20.46 -1.62 8.64
N HIS A 78 -21.56 -1.63 7.90
CA HIS A 78 -22.31 -0.44 7.53
C HIS A 78 -23.19 0.11 8.66
N ARG A 79 -23.33 -0.59 9.78
CA ARG A 79 -24.12 -0.14 10.94
C ARG A 79 -23.34 0.82 11.84
N GLY A 80 -22.01 0.77 11.79
CA GLY A 80 -21.14 1.57 12.64
C GLY A 80 -20.67 2.83 11.94
N ASP A 81 -20.58 3.93 12.70
CA ASP A 81 -19.86 5.13 12.33
C ASP A 81 -20.25 5.73 10.96
N PRO A 82 -21.54 6.03 10.74
CA PRO A 82 -22.00 6.57 9.47
C PRO A 82 -21.51 8.01 9.27
N VAL A 83 -21.10 8.32 8.05
CA VAL A 83 -20.92 9.70 7.59
C VAL A 83 -22.28 10.25 7.17
N THR A 84 -22.75 11.28 7.87
CA THR A 84 -24.02 11.94 7.55
C THR A 84 -23.87 12.81 6.29
N ARG A 85 -24.89 12.81 5.45
CA ARG A 85 -24.95 13.72 4.30
C ARG A 85 -24.99 15.16 4.77
N THR A 86 -24.15 15.98 4.18
CA THR A 86 -24.11 17.44 4.38
C THR A 86 -24.10 18.12 3.01
N PRO A 87 -24.14 19.46 2.92
CA PRO A 87 -23.88 20.14 1.64
C PRO A 87 -22.48 19.84 1.04
N LEU A 88 -21.54 19.35 1.84
CA LEU A 88 -20.16 19.05 1.44
C LEU A 88 -19.92 17.56 1.20
N THR A 89 -20.47 16.70 2.06
CA THR A 89 -20.18 15.26 2.08
C THR A 89 -21.39 14.43 1.66
N ARG A 90 -21.16 13.37 0.89
CA ARG A 90 -22.15 12.31 0.65
C ARG A 90 -22.30 11.46 1.92
N ALA A 91 -23.48 10.89 2.13
CA ALA A 91 -23.68 9.88 3.16
C ALA A 91 -22.95 8.58 2.80
N GLY A 92 -22.44 7.90 3.79
CA GLY A 92 -21.78 6.61 3.62
C GLY A 92 -21.46 5.97 4.95
N SER A 93 -20.82 4.82 4.93
CA SER A 93 -20.58 4.02 6.13
C SER A 93 -19.43 3.03 5.93
N GLY A 94 -19.17 2.25 6.95
CA GLY A 94 -18.18 1.22 6.98
C GLY A 94 -16.89 1.66 7.69
N ARG A 95 -16.28 0.73 8.41
CA ARG A 95 -14.98 0.89 9.09
C ARG A 95 -13.96 -0.08 8.53
N ALA A 96 -14.28 -1.37 8.48
CA ALA A 96 -13.39 -2.38 7.92
C ALA A 96 -13.29 -2.26 6.40
N VAL A 97 -14.42 -1.98 5.74
CA VAL A 97 -14.49 -1.81 4.27
C VAL A 97 -15.37 -0.60 3.93
N PRO A 98 -14.91 0.62 4.17
CA PRO A 98 -15.71 1.81 3.97
C PRO A 98 -16.14 1.99 2.51
N SER A 99 -17.26 2.70 2.31
CA SER A 99 -17.67 3.14 0.97
C SER A 99 -16.60 4.08 0.38
N THR A 100 -16.54 4.15 -0.94
CA THR A 100 -15.45 4.82 -1.68
C THR A 100 -15.22 6.27 -1.22
N HIS A 101 -16.28 7.10 -1.21
CA HIS A 101 -16.16 8.49 -0.78
C HIS A 101 -15.85 8.64 0.74
N VAL A 102 -16.33 7.73 1.61
CA VAL A 102 -15.96 7.71 3.03
C VAL A 102 -14.48 7.40 3.22
N THR A 103 -13.91 6.52 2.40
CA THR A 103 -12.48 6.24 2.38
C THR A 103 -11.67 7.54 2.20
N GLY A 104 -12.02 8.35 1.20
CA GLY A 104 -11.33 9.62 0.95
C GLY A 104 -11.47 10.63 2.10
N TYR A 105 -12.67 10.77 2.66
CA TYR A 105 -12.89 11.65 3.81
C TYR A 105 -12.04 11.24 5.02
N ARG A 106 -12.05 9.96 5.39
CA ARG A 106 -11.31 9.44 6.54
C ARG A 106 -9.79 9.54 6.38
N TYR A 107 -9.28 9.30 5.16
CA TYR A 107 -7.85 9.55 4.89
C TYR A 107 -7.49 11.02 5.12
N ALA A 108 -8.27 11.93 4.55
CA ALA A 108 -8.02 13.36 4.71
C ALA A 108 -8.14 13.82 6.17
N GLU A 109 -9.14 13.31 6.92
CA GLU A 109 -9.34 13.60 8.34
C GLU A 109 -8.15 13.20 9.23
N MET A 110 -7.30 12.24 8.78
CA MET A 110 -6.04 11.86 9.45
C MET A 110 -4.80 12.52 8.84
N GLY A 111 -4.96 13.38 7.82
CA GLY A 111 -3.84 14.08 7.19
C GLY A 111 -3.17 13.34 6.03
N TYR A 112 -3.81 12.29 5.50
CA TYR A 112 -3.36 11.63 4.29
C TYR A 112 -3.88 12.36 3.06
N THR A 113 -3.02 12.54 2.05
CA THR A 113 -3.34 13.24 0.80
C THR A 113 -3.15 12.38 -0.44
N ALA A 114 -2.64 11.15 -0.26
CA ALA A 114 -2.52 10.16 -1.33
C ALA A 114 -2.63 8.73 -0.79
N CYS A 115 -3.18 7.82 -1.60
CA CYS A 115 -3.27 6.39 -1.29
C CYS A 115 -3.26 5.55 -2.58
N PHE A 116 -2.68 4.34 -2.51
CA PHE A 116 -2.41 3.52 -3.69
C PHE A 116 -2.98 2.11 -3.55
N GLU A 117 -3.79 1.69 -4.55
CA GLU A 117 -4.33 0.33 -4.65
C GLU A 117 -3.23 -0.65 -5.10
N PRO A 118 -2.77 -1.56 -4.25
CA PRO A 118 -1.57 -2.34 -4.54
C PRO A 118 -1.82 -3.61 -5.37
N ALA A 119 -3.06 -3.94 -5.72
CA ALA A 119 -3.35 -5.21 -6.39
C ALA A 119 -4.57 -5.11 -7.33
N MET A 120 -4.40 -4.33 -8.38
CA MET A 120 -5.39 -4.17 -9.45
C MET A 120 -5.29 -5.34 -10.42
N LEU A 121 -6.36 -6.13 -10.53
CA LEU A 121 -6.47 -7.17 -11.56
C LEU A 121 -6.55 -6.50 -12.94
N PRO A 122 -5.74 -6.88 -13.94
CA PRO A 122 -5.74 -6.24 -15.24
C PRO A 122 -7.13 -6.21 -15.91
N ALA A 123 -7.86 -7.34 -15.87
CA ALA A 123 -9.22 -7.43 -16.40
C ALA A 123 -10.25 -6.55 -15.67
N ASN A 124 -9.97 -6.13 -14.44
CA ASN A 124 -10.82 -5.24 -13.66
C ASN A 124 -10.27 -3.81 -13.51
N ALA A 125 -9.28 -3.42 -14.32
CA ALA A 125 -8.65 -2.10 -14.22
C ALA A 125 -9.69 -0.97 -14.34
N ARG A 126 -10.61 -1.06 -15.29
CA ARG A 126 -11.68 -0.08 -15.47
C ARG A 126 -12.52 0.09 -14.22
N GLN A 127 -12.98 -1.01 -13.60
CA GLN A 127 -13.75 -0.97 -12.36
C GLN A 127 -12.93 -0.38 -11.20
N ALA A 128 -11.65 -0.75 -11.07
CA ALA A 128 -10.79 -0.22 -10.02
C ALA A 128 -10.64 1.31 -10.16
N HIS A 129 -10.40 1.81 -11.36
CA HIS A 129 -10.31 3.25 -11.60
C HIS A 129 -11.64 3.98 -11.40
N MET A 130 -12.79 3.39 -11.75
CA MET A 130 -14.11 3.96 -11.45
C MET A 130 -14.31 4.12 -9.93
N GLU A 131 -14.00 3.11 -9.13
CA GLU A 131 -14.12 3.18 -7.66
C GLU A 131 -13.12 4.16 -7.05
N MET A 132 -11.89 4.24 -7.59
CA MET A 132 -10.93 5.26 -7.18
C MET A 132 -11.39 6.67 -7.55
N GLY A 133 -12.13 6.84 -8.66
CA GLY A 133 -12.77 8.10 -9.04
C GLY A 133 -13.78 8.59 -8.01
N ASP A 134 -14.53 7.67 -7.42
CA ASP A 134 -15.45 7.96 -6.33
C ASP A 134 -14.77 8.26 -4.98
N THR A 135 -13.44 8.12 -4.89
CA THR A 135 -12.67 8.37 -3.66
C THR A 135 -12.09 9.79 -3.73
N PRO A 136 -12.73 10.81 -3.12
CA PRO A 136 -12.29 12.20 -3.15
C PRO A 136 -11.11 12.45 -2.20
N MET A 137 -10.60 13.68 -2.17
CA MET A 137 -9.66 14.22 -1.20
C MET A 137 -8.21 13.77 -1.35
N VAL A 138 -7.93 12.64 -1.99
CA VAL A 138 -6.62 12.01 -2.07
C VAL A 138 -6.19 11.77 -3.50
N ASP A 139 -4.90 11.86 -3.76
CA ASP A 139 -4.32 11.34 -4.99
C ASP A 139 -4.35 9.81 -4.96
N LYS A 140 -4.40 9.19 -6.13
CA LYS A 140 -4.55 7.74 -6.29
C LYS A 140 -3.63 7.20 -7.36
N GLY A 141 -3.44 5.91 -7.35
CA GLY A 141 -2.79 5.12 -8.38
C GLY A 141 -2.95 3.65 -8.06
N ALA A 142 -2.68 2.78 -9.02
CA ALA A 142 -2.84 1.34 -8.82
C ALA A 142 -1.63 0.57 -9.35
N PHE A 143 -1.34 -0.59 -8.73
CA PHE A 143 -0.32 -1.52 -9.19
C PHE A 143 -0.99 -2.64 -9.93
N VAL A 144 -0.61 -2.86 -11.19
CA VAL A 144 -1.17 -3.93 -12.00
C VAL A 144 -0.57 -5.28 -11.61
N MET A 145 -1.43 -6.28 -11.42
CA MET A 145 -1.00 -7.63 -11.09
C MET A 145 -0.54 -8.38 -12.35
N LEU A 146 0.65 -8.99 -12.26
CA LEU A 146 1.25 -9.87 -13.25
C LEU A 146 1.87 -11.10 -12.58
N GLY A 147 2.31 -12.07 -13.40
CA GLY A 147 3.05 -13.25 -12.93
C GLY A 147 2.19 -14.46 -12.59
N SER A 148 0.88 -14.41 -12.84
CA SER A 148 -0.02 -15.57 -12.82
C SER A 148 -0.88 -15.65 -14.07
N ASP A 149 -0.78 -14.65 -14.95
CA ASP A 149 -1.52 -14.62 -16.20
C ASP A 149 -0.94 -15.58 -17.25
N ASP A 150 -1.83 -16.23 -18.02
CA ASP A 150 -1.47 -17.27 -18.98
C ASP A 150 -0.48 -16.77 -20.04
N TYR A 151 -0.66 -15.55 -20.55
CA TYR A 151 0.23 -15.02 -21.59
C TYR A 151 1.68 -14.90 -21.09
N PHE A 152 1.89 -14.30 -19.93
CA PHE A 152 3.21 -14.19 -19.32
C PHE A 152 3.82 -15.55 -19.03
N LEU A 153 3.06 -16.48 -18.42
CA LEU A 153 3.55 -17.80 -18.07
C LEU A 153 3.92 -18.63 -19.31
N ARG A 154 3.16 -18.51 -20.40
CA ARG A 154 3.51 -19.12 -21.71
C ARG A 154 4.79 -18.55 -22.29
N GLN A 155 4.99 -17.22 -22.22
CA GLN A 155 6.22 -16.61 -22.70
C GLN A 155 7.44 -17.11 -21.91
N LEU A 156 7.31 -17.17 -20.58
CA LEU A 156 8.37 -17.65 -19.71
C LEU A 156 8.68 -19.14 -19.93
N ALA A 157 7.66 -20.00 -19.98
CA ALA A 157 7.80 -21.44 -20.25
C ALA A 157 8.42 -21.73 -21.63
N ALA A 158 8.04 -20.96 -22.65
CA ALA A 158 8.60 -21.06 -23.99
C ALA A 158 10.00 -20.46 -24.13
N LYS A 159 10.58 -19.92 -23.03
CA LYS A 159 11.89 -19.24 -23.02
C LYS A 159 11.99 -18.15 -24.11
N LYS A 160 10.93 -17.39 -24.29
CA LYS A 160 10.90 -16.28 -25.25
C LYS A 160 11.94 -15.23 -24.90
N ASP A 161 12.32 -14.44 -25.91
CA ASP A 161 13.24 -13.33 -25.71
C ASP A 161 12.72 -12.41 -24.60
N PHE A 162 13.58 -12.07 -23.68
CA PHE A 162 13.30 -11.20 -22.55
C PHE A 162 12.71 -9.85 -23.00
N LYS A 163 13.13 -9.33 -24.18
CA LYS A 163 12.55 -8.11 -24.74
C LYS A 163 11.03 -8.22 -24.91
N ALA A 164 10.55 -9.34 -25.44
CA ALA A 164 9.10 -9.54 -25.63
C ALA A 164 8.34 -9.57 -24.29
N ILE A 165 8.92 -10.18 -23.25
CA ILE A 165 8.35 -10.18 -21.91
C ILE A 165 8.32 -8.76 -21.33
N LYS A 166 9.40 -8.00 -21.48
CA LYS A 166 9.51 -6.61 -21.02
C LYS A 166 8.48 -5.71 -21.72
N ASP A 167 8.33 -5.85 -23.04
CA ASP A 167 7.32 -5.10 -23.82
C ASP A 167 5.90 -5.45 -23.37
N TYR A 168 5.63 -6.71 -23.01
CA TYR A 168 4.33 -7.11 -22.46
C TYR A 168 4.06 -6.48 -21.09
N VAL A 169 5.04 -6.43 -20.21
CA VAL A 169 4.92 -5.76 -18.90
C VAL A 169 4.58 -4.28 -19.09
N ALA A 170 5.31 -3.57 -19.96
CA ALA A 170 5.08 -2.18 -20.26
C ALA A 170 3.69 -1.95 -20.89
N TRP A 171 3.33 -2.78 -21.89
CA TRP A 171 2.00 -2.73 -22.51
C TRP A 171 0.87 -2.90 -21.48
N THR A 172 1.02 -3.85 -20.55
CA THR A 172 0.01 -4.09 -19.51
C THR A 172 -0.11 -2.90 -18.56
N MET A 173 1.01 -2.26 -18.19
CA MET A 173 0.98 -1.03 -17.39
C MET A 173 0.21 0.09 -18.10
N HIS A 174 0.43 0.28 -19.40
CA HIS A 174 -0.32 1.25 -20.21
C HIS A 174 -1.80 0.90 -20.32
N ALA A 175 -2.11 -0.36 -20.65
CA ALA A 175 -3.48 -0.83 -20.82
C ALA A 175 -4.32 -0.67 -19.55
N ALA A 176 -3.71 -0.89 -18.38
CA ALA A 176 -4.37 -0.80 -17.08
C ALA A 176 -4.20 0.56 -16.40
N GLN A 177 -3.47 1.52 -16.99
CA GLN A 177 -3.17 2.83 -16.37
C GLN A 177 -2.54 2.69 -14.98
N ALA A 178 -1.52 1.82 -14.88
CA ALA A 178 -0.86 1.49 -13.62
C ALA A 178 0.35 2.39 -13.34
N ILE A 179 0.68 2.58 -12.06
CA ILE A 179 1.92 3.25 -11.63
C ILE A 179 3.07 2.27 -11.37
N ALA A 180 2.75 1.02 -11.03
CA ALA A 180 3.71 -0.01 -10.66
C ALA A 180 3.20 -1.42 -11.02
N VAL A 181 4.06 -2.42 -10.84
CA VAL A 181 3.75 -3.84 -11.06
C VAL A 181 3.74 -4.59 -9.73
N LYS A 182 2.71 -5.38 -9.51
CA LYS A 182 2.54 -6.30 -8.38
C LYS A 182 2.59 -7.74 -8.85
N VAL A 183 3.26 -8.60 -8.09
CA VAL A 183 3.09 -10.04 -8.17
C VAL A 183 2.50 -10.57 -6.87
N VAL A 184 1.52 -11.45 -6.98
CA VAL A 184 0.84 -12.08 -5.83
C VAL A 184 1.03 -13.58 -5.91
N ASN A 185 1.67 -14.16 -4.88
CA ASN A 185 1.96 -15.60 -4.81
C ASN A 185 2.39 -16.10 -6.21
N PRO A 186 3.61 -15.79 -6.67
CA PRO A 186 4.03 -15.86 -8.08
C PRO A 186 3.65 -17.17 -8.74
N GLY A 187 2.80 -17.12 -9.77
CA GLY A 187 2.20 -18.31 -10.39
C GLY A 187 1.05 -18.96 -9.60
N GLY A 188 0.84 -18.57 -8.32
CA GLY A 188 -0.05 -19.28 -7.40
C GLY A 188 -1.53 -19.18 -7.76
N ILE A 189 -2.00 -18.06 -8.34
CA ILE A 189 -3.39 -17.93 -8.81
C ILE A 189 -3.65 -18.93 -9.93
N SER A 190 -2.75 -19.02 -10.92
CA SER A 190 -2.85 -19.98 -12.01
C SER A 190 -2.72 -21.43 -11.49
N ALA A 191 -1.72 -21.71 -10.66
CA ALA A 191 -1.52 -23.04 -10.06
C ALA A 191 -2.77 -23.53 -9.30
N PHE A 192 -3.46 -22.64 -8.60
CA PHE A 192 -4.72 -22.95 -7.90
C PHE A 192 -5.79 -23.46 -8.86
N LYS A 193 -5.90 -22.88 -10.07
CA LYS A 193 -6.84 -23.33 -11.11
C LYS A 193 -6.52 -24.75 -11.61
N PHE A 194 -5.24 -25.13 -11.62
CA PHE A 194 -4.78 -26.47 -11.96
C PHE A 194 -4.72 -27.42 -10.75
N ASN A 195 -5.49 -27.12 -9.69
CA ASN A 195 -5.59 -27.91 -8.47
C ASN A 195 -4.31 -28.02 -7.63
N GLN A 196 -3.28 -27.23 -7.88
CA GLN A 196 -2.11 -27.12 -7.03
C GLN A 196 -2.46 -26.23 -5.82
N ARG A 197 -2.27 -26.73 -4.59
CA ARG A 197 -2.69 -26.05 -3.35
C ARG A 197 -1.52 -25.51 -2.54
N LYS A 198 -0.31 -25.76 -2.99
CA LYS A 198 0.94 -25.22 -2.47
C LYS A 198 1.85 -24.91 -3.64
N LEU A 199 2.59 -23.82 -3.56
CA LEU A 199 3.63 -23.46 -4.51
C LEU A 199 4.69 -22.65 -3.75
N ASP A 200 5.85 -23.29 -3.53
CA ASP A 200 6.98 -22.65 -2.87
C ASP A 200 7.93 -22.03 -3.90
N LEU A 201 8.91 -21.23 -3.45
CA LEU A 201 9.76 -20.41 -4.28
C LEU A 201 10.45 -21.19 -5.44
N ASP A 202 10.88 -22.41 -5.17
CA ASP A 202 11.60 -23.29 -6.11
C ASP A 202 10.77 -24.49 -6.57
N GLU A 203 9.48 -24.52 -6.22
CA GLU A 203 8.55 -25.55 -6.68
C GLU A 203 8.00 -25.20 -8.06
N GLU A 204 7.93 -26.17 -8.96
CA GLU A 204 7.40 -25.93 -10.30
C GLU A 204 5.87 -25.83 -10.33
N HIS A 205 5.40 -24.86 -11.10
CA HIS A 205 3.99 -24.79 -11.49
C HIS A 205 3.60 -26.03 -12.30
N VAL A 206 2.56 -26.73 -11.86
CA VAL A 206 2.16 -28.05 -12.38
C VAL A 206 1.91 -28.09 -13.91
N TYR A 207 1.56 -26.96 -14.52
CA TYR A 207 1.24 -26.88 -15.95
C TYR A 207 2.33 -26.18 -16.78
N TYR A 208 2.88 -25.07 -16.30
CA TYR A 208 3.86 -24.28 -17.06
C TYR A 208 5.31 -24.69 -16.80
N HIS A 209 5.58 -25.49 -15.79
CA HIS A 209 6.94 -25.93 -15.39
C HIS A 209 7.92 -24.77 -15.16
N VAL A 210 7.40 -23.68 -14.61
CA VAL A 210 8.17 -22.50 -14.18
C VAL A 210 8.07 -22.35 -12.66
N THR A 211 9.10 -21.79 -12.04
CA THR A 211 9.11 -21.57 -10.59
C THR A 211 8.75 -20.13 -10.21
N PRO A 212 8.22 -19.89 -9.01
CA PRO A 212 8.05 -18.54 -8.46
C PRO A 212 9.32 -17.69 -8.51
N ARG A 213 10.50 -18.28 -8.29
CA ARG A 213 11.80 -17.60 -8.43
C ARG A 213 11.99 -17.03 -9.83
N GLN A 214 11.77 -17.83 -10.85
CA GLN A 214 11.90 -17.38 -12.26
C GLN A 214 10.93 -16.25 -12.58
N ILE A 215 9.69 -16.34 -12.08
CA ILE A 215 8.68 -15.29 -12.24
C ILE A 215 9.13 -13.98 -11.60
N ILE A 216 9.55 -14.03 -10.32
CA ILE A 216 10.01 -12.85 -9.56
C ILE A 216 11.21 -12.19 -10.25
N GLN A 217 12.24 -12.96 -10.57
CA GLN A 217 13.47 -12.43 -11.19
C GLN A 217 13.18 -11.81 -12.57
N THR A 218 12.34 -12.46 -13.38
CA THR A 218 11.98 -11.94 -14.69
C THR A 218 11.20 -10.63 -14.58
N LEU A 219 10.19 -10.55 -13.70
CA LEU A 219 9.41 -9.33 -13.50
C LEU A 219 10.24 -8.22 -12.85
N ALA A 220 11.07 -8.52 -11.84
CA ALA A 220 11.92 -7.53 -11.20
C ALA A 220 12.92 -6.92 -12.19
N ARG A 221 13.53 -7.75 -13.05
CA ARG A 221 14.40 -7.30 -14.14
C ARG A 221 13.64 -6.43 -15.14
N ALA A 222 12.43 -6.83 -15.56
CA ALA A 222 11.61 -6.07 -16.49
C ALA A 222 11.25 -4.69 -15.92
N VAL A 223 10.76 -4.62 -14.68
CA VAL A 223 10.43 -3.38 -13.97
C VAL A 223 11.66 -2.46 -13.86
N GLN A 224 12.83 -3.02 -13.54
CA GLN A 224 14.07 -2.26 -13.41
C GLN A 224 14.55 -1.71 -14.76
N GLU A 225 14.58 -2.53 -15.83
CA GLU A 225 14.99 -2.08 -17.17
C GLU A 225 14.02 -1.09 -17.83
N LEU A 226 12.72 -1.17 -17.49
CA LEU A 226 11.71 -0.21 -17.90
C LEU A 226 11.83 1.13 -17.16
N GLY A 227 12.71 1.23 -16.16
CA GLY A 227 12.90 2.45 -15.38
C GLY A 227 11.69 2.82 -14.51
N VAL A 228 10.80 1.88 -14.21
CA VAL A 228 9.69 2.11 -13.28
C VAL A 228 10.27 2.35 -11.89
N THR A 229 9.90 3.47 -11.27
CA THR A 229 10.54 3.89 -10.02
C THR A 229 10.24 2.95 -8.87
N HIS A 230 8.97 2.54 -8.71
CA HIS A 230 8.61 1.56 -7.67
C HIS A 230 9.19 0.19 -8.04
N PRO A 231 9.92 -0.48 -7.12
CA PRO A 231 10.41 -1.84 -7.35
C PRO A 231 9.27 -2.82 -7.63
N LEU A 232 9.58 -4.02 -8.15
CA LEU A 232 8.56 -5.08 -8.19
C LEU A 232 7.98 -5.29 -6.79
N HIS A 233 6.68 -5.14 -6.65
CA HIS A 233 5.94 -5.26 -5.40
C HIS A 233 5.50 -6.71 -5.18
N ILE A 234 6.03 -7.39 -4.15
CA ILE A 234 5.97 -8.85 -4.02
C ILE A 234 5.15 -9.28 -2.80
N HIS A 235 3.99 -9.88 -3.06
CA HIS A 235 3.29 -10.73 -2.11
C HIS A 235 3.87 -12.16 -2.27
N GLY A 236 4.70 -12.57 -1.32
CA GLY A 236 5.48 -13.82 -1.41
C GLY A 236 4.65 -15.08 -1.29
N CYS A 237 5.28 -16.21 -1.60
CA CYS A 237 4.70 -17.55 -1.42
C CYS A 237 4.47 -17.85 0.06
N ASN A 238 3.56 -18.80 0.35
CA ASN A 238 3.29 -19.31 1.69
C ASN A 238 2.83 -18.26 2.73
N LEU A 239 2.20 -17.16 2.28
CA LEU A 239 1.67 -16.13 3.18
C LEU A 239 0.82 -16.76 4.30
N GLY A 240 1.09 -16.38 5.55
CA GLY A 240 0.32 -16.81 6.71
C GLY A 240 0.55 -18.28 7.14
N VAL A 241 1.54 -18.97 6.58
CA VAL A 241 1.88 -20.35 6.95
C VAL A 241 2.99 -20.35 7.99
N PRO A 242 2.85 -21.01 9.15
CA PRO A 242 3.97 -21.20 10.07
C PRO A 242 5.21 -21.78 9.36
N GLY A 243 6.39 -21.21 9.63
CA GLY A 243 7.64 -21.57 8.95
C GLY A 243 7.89 -20.85 7.63
N ASN A 244 7.00 -19.98 7.17
CA ASN A 244 7.16 -19.24 5.91
C ASN A 244 8.34 -18.25 5.91
N ILE A 245 8.93 -18.01 7.07
CA ILE A 245 10.16 -17.20 7.15
C ILE A 245 11.27 -17.75 6.25
N GLU A 246 11.38 -19.08 6.10
CA GLU A 246 12.39 -19.70 5.23
C GLU A 246 12.19 -19.33 3.76
N THR A 247 10.95 -19.43 3.28
CA THR A 247 10.59 -19.00 1.91
C THR A 247 10.83 -17.50 1.72
N THR A 248 10.53 -16.70 2.73
CA THR A 248 10.71 -15.24 2.68
C THR A 248 12.18 -14.86 2.61
N LEU A 249 13.03 -15.47 3.43
CA LEU A 249 14.49 -15.26 3.37
C LEU A 249 15.07 -15.71 2.02
N ALA A 250 14.59 -16.84 1.48
CA ALA A 250 14.98 -17.31 0.16
C ALA A 250 14.55 -16.33 -0.95
N THR A 251 13.34 -15.73 -0.83
CA THR A 251 12.83 -14.71 -1.76
C THR A 251 13.69 -13.45 -1.73
N VAL A 252 14.08 -12.96 -0.55
CA VAL A 252 14.99 -11.80 -0.42
C VAL A 252 16.34 -12.09 -1.06
N ARG A 253 16.91 -13.29 -0.83
CA ARG A 253 18.19 -13.69 -1.48
C ARG A 253 18.05 -13.80 -2.99
N ALA A 254 16.89 -14.22 -3.51
CA ALA A 254 16.63 -14.31 -4.94
C ALA A 254 16.59 -12.95 -5.65
N SER A 255 16.69 -11.84 -4.90
CA SER A 255 16.81 -10.51 -5.52
C SER A 255 18.08 -10.37 -6.37
N GLU A 256 19.19 -10.98 -5.94
CA GLU A 256 20.47 -10.97 -6.69
C GLU A 256 20.86 -9.57 -7.20
N GLY A 257 20.60 -8.53 -6.39
CA GLY A 257 20.83 -7.13 -6.74
C GLY A 257 19.69 -6.43 -7.48
N LEU A 258 18.66 -7.13 -7.93
CA LEU A 258 17.45 -6.53 -8.48
C LEU A 258 16.66 -5.81 -7.38
N ARG A 259 16.06 -4.69 -7.72
CA ARG A 259 15.23 -3.93 -6.78
C ARG A 259 13.91 -4.64 -6.53
N MET A 260 13.60 -4.90 -5.26
CA MET A 260 12.36 -5.55 -4.83
C MET A 260 11.72 -4.82 -3.66
N HIS A 261 10.40 -4.89 -3.58
CA HIS A 261 9.63 -4.45 -2.41
C HIS A 261 8.82 -5.63 -1.87
N MET A 262 9.19 -6.13 -0.69
CA MET A 262 8.45 -7.19 -0.01
C MET A 262 7.30 -6.57 0.79
N THR A 263 6.08 -6.91 0.45
CA THR A 263 4.90 -6.30 1.06
C THR A 263 4.35 -7.10 2.23
N HIS A 264 3.64 -6.43 3.14
CA HIS A 264 2.97 -6.97 4.32
C HIS A 264 3.77 -8.11 5.00
N THR A 265 5.05 -7.82 5.23
CA THR A 265 6.06 -8.80 5.69
C THR A 265 5.73 -9.43 7.03
N GLN A 266 4.86 -8.81 7.83
CA GLN A 266 4.32 -9.43 9.04
C GLN A 266 3.69 -10.80 8.76
N PHE A 267 2.93 -10.95 7.66
CA PHE A 267 2.32 -12.23 7.26
C PHE A 267 3.30 -13.23 6.64
N LEU A 268 4.54 -12.82 6.39
CA LEU A 268 5.61 -13.59 5.77
C LEU A 268 6.76 -13.89 6.74
N SER A 269 6.61 -13.58 8.04
CA SER A 269 7.67 -13.66 9.05
C SER A 269 7.31 -14.63 10.18
N TYR A 270 6.77 -15.78 9.85
CA TYR A 270 6.37 -16.78 10.83
C TYR A 270 7.41 -17.89 10.92
N GLY A 271 7.93 -18.12 12.15
CA GLY A 271 8.71 -19.29 12.54
C GLY A 271 7.82 -20.44 13.02
N THR A 272 8.46 -21.52 13.45
CA THR A 272 7.80 -22.72 13.99
C THR A 272 8.28 -23.08 15.40
N GLU A 273 9.04 -22.20 16.03
CA GLU A 273 9.60 -22.43 17.34
C GLU A 273 8.52 -22.40 18.44
N GLY A 274 8.82 -23.03 19.58
CA GLY A 274 7.92 -23.13 20.73
C GLY A 274 6.86 -24.22 20.60
N ASP A 275 6.17 -24.49 21.70
CA ASP A 275 5.20 -25.60 21.84
C ASP A 275 3.99 -25.50 20.90
N LYS A 276 3.69 -24.29 20.44
CA LYS A 276 2.56 -24.04 19.53
C LYS A 276 2.97 -24.05 18.06
N HIS A 277 4.24 -24.32 17.74
CA HIS A 277 4.78 -24.32 16.37
C HIS A 277 4.46 -23.04 15.59
N PHE A 278 4.45 -21.91 16.30
CA PHE A 278 4.22 -20.58 15.72
C PHE A 278 4.98 -19.51 16.54
N SER A 279 5.92 -18.85 15.89
CA SER A 279 6.83 -17.89 16.52
C SER A 279 7.14 -16.71 15.61
N SER A 280 7.88 -15.71 16.11
CA SER A 280 8.35 -14.57 15.34
C SER A 280 9.62 -14.89 14.55
N GLY A 281 9.58 -14.66 13.24
CA GLY A 281 10.74 -14.63 12.37
C GLY A 281 11.25 -13.21 12.08
N ALA A 282 10.71 -12.17 12.72
CA ALA A 282 11.00 -10.77 12.43
C ALA A 282 12.49 -10.43 12.52
N ALA A 283 13.19 -10.91 13.56
CA ALA A 283 14.62 -10.67 13.72
C ALA A 283 15.45 -11.24 12.55
N ARG A 284 15.11 -12.42 12.08
CA ARG A 284 15.80 -13.07 10.94
C ARG A 284 15.54 -12.32 9.63
N LEU A 285 14.31 -11.87 9.42
CA LEU A 285 13.96 -11.07 8.24
C LEU A 285 14.71 -9.74 8.25
N THR A 286 14.59 -8.99 9.33
CA THR A 286 15.18 -7.64 9.44
C THR A 286 16.70 -7.68 9.35
N GLU A 287 17.36 -8.66 9.97
CA GLU A 287 18.80 -8.85 9.83
C GLU A 287 19.22 -9.02 8.37
N LEU A 288 18.48 -9.82 7.59
CA LEU A 288 18.80 -10.03 6.17
C LEU A 288 18.50 -8.77 5.35
N VAL A 289 17.32 -8.14 5.52
CA VAL A 289 16.92 -6.98 4.72
C VAL A 289 17.76 -5.74 5.05
N ASN A 290 18.19 -5.56 6.30
CA ASN A 290 19.14 -4.48 6.66
C ASN A 290 20.46 -4.59 5.88
N LYS A 291 20.93 -5.82 5.60
CA LYS A 291 22.12 -6.12 4.80
C LYS A 291 21.86 -6.13 3.28
N THR A 292 20.62 -5.97 2.83
CA THR A 292 20.21 -6.09 1.41
C THR A 292 19.60 -4.74 0.95
N PRO A 293 20.44 -3.75 0.54
CA PRO A 293 20.00 -2.36 0.32
C PRO A 293 19.05 -2.18 -0.87
N ASN A 294 19.00 -3.13 -1.80
CA ASN A 294 18.07 -3.14 -2.95
C ASN A 294 16.67 -3.66 -2.61
N VAL A 295 16.42 -4.07 -1.34
CA VAL A 295 15.12 -4.54 -0.89
C VAL A 295 14.52 -3.55 0.12
N SER A 296 13.29 -3.13 -0.12
CA SER A 296 12.44 -2.37 0.80
C SER A 296 11.24 -3.20 1.24
N ILE A 297 10.57 -2.81 2.32
CA ILE A 297 9.42 -3.54 2.85
C ILE A 297 8.29 -2.61 3.26
N ASP A 298 7.07 -3.13 3.29
CA ASP A 298 6.00 -2.65 4.16
C ASP A 298 5.53 -3.75 5.11
N VAL A 299 4.96 -3.37 6.24
CA VAL A 299 4.74 -4.34 7.31
C VAL A 299 3.39 -5.03 7.24
N GLY A 300 2.33 -4.32 6.86
CA GLY A 300 0.98 -4.89 6.88
C GLY A 300 0.51 -5.23 8.31
N GLN A 301 0.70 -4.30 9.25
CA GLN A 301 0.50 -4.50 10.68
C GLN A 301 -0.90 -5.02 11.03
N VAL A 302 -0.97 -6.13 11.74
CA VAL A 302 -2.21 -6.62 12.37
C VAL A 302 -2.53 -5.79 13.60
N LEU A 303 -3.78 -5.28 13.65
CA LEU A 303 -4.35 -4.64 14.83
C LEU A 303 -5.69 -5.31 15.19
N PHE A 304 -6.07 -5.25 16.48
CA PHE A 304 -7.22 -6.00 16.96
C PHE A 304 -8.55 -5.34 16.59
N GLY A 305 -9.44 -6.09 15.98
CA GLY A 305 -10.75 -5.61 15.57
C GLY A 305 -11.36 -6.40 14.42
N GLN A 306 -12.55 -5.99 14.00
CA GLN A 306 -13.20 -6.53 12.82
C GLN A 306 -12.53 -6.00 11.57
N THR A 307 -12.25 -6.89 10.64
CA THR A 307 -11.68 -6.56 9.33
C THR A 307 -12.13 -7.57 8.28
N CYS A 308 -11.53 -7.50 7.10
CA CYS A 308 -11.77 -8.42 6.00
C CYS A 308 -10.46 -8.62 5.25
N THR A 309 -10.10 -9.86 4.95
CA THR A 309 -9.03 -10.10 4.00
C THR A 309 -9.59 -10.03 2.58
N ALA A 310 -8.93 -9.28 1.71
CA ALA A 310 -9.28 -9.14 0.30
C ALA A 310 -7.99 -9.23 -0.53
N SER A 311 -7.74 -10.37 -1.15
CA SER A 311 -6.47 -10.64 -1.81
C SER A 311 -6.65 -11.33 -3.17
N GLY A 312 -5.71 -11.09 -4.08
CA GLY A 312 -5.55 -11.87 -5.30
C GLY A 312 -5.01 -13.29 -5.06
N ASP A 313 -4.52 -13.61 -3.86
CA ASP A 313 -4.04 -14.97 -3.52
C ASP A 313 -5.20 -15.94 -3.26
N SER A 314 -5.84 -16.41 -4.32
CA SER A 314 -6.97 -17.37 -4.24
C SER A 314 -6.59 -18.63 -3.45
N MET A 315 -5.35 -19.11 -3.60
CA MET A 315 -4.86 -20.30 -2.92
C MET A 315 -4.88 -20.13 -1.39
N ARG A 316 -4.38 -19.00 -0.89
CA ARG A 316 -4.34 -18.70 0.56
C ARG A 316 -5.71 -18.32 1.10
N GLN A 317 -6.48 -17.55 0.34
CA GLN A 317 -7.85 -17.21 0.72
C GLN A 317 -8.72 -18.45 0.86
N TYR A 318 -8.58 -19.44 -0.04
CA TYR A 318 -9.24 -20.73 0.08
C TYR A 318 -8.80 -21.49 1.34
N ALA A 319 -7.50 -21.53 1.63
CA ALA A 319 -6.97 -22.21 2.81
C ALA A 319 -7.50 -21.65 4.13
N ILE A 320 -7.65 -20.32 4.22
CA ILE A 320 -8.13 -19.63 5.44
C ILE A 320 -9.66 -19.42 5.50
N SER A 321 -10.39 -19.77 4.45
CA SER A 321 -11.85 -19.51 4.35
C SER A 321 -12.67 -20.11 5.49
N LYS A 322 -12.22 -21.24 6.04
CA LYS A 322 -12.86 -21.87 7.22
C LYS A 322 -12.77 -21.03 8.50
N SER A 323 -11.82 -20.11 8.57
CA SER A 323 -11.61 -19.20 9.71
C SER A 323 -12.39 -17.88 9.57
N ALA A 324 -13.22 -17.73 8.53
CA ALA A 324 -14.01 -16.53 8.29
C ALA A 324 -14.88 -16.14 9.49
N HIS A 325 -14.95 -14.85 9.78
CA HIS A 325 -15.81 -14.28 10.81
C HIS A 325 -16.36 -12.91 10.39
N PRO A 326 -17.62 -12.78 10.03
CA PRO A 326 -18.66 -13.84 9.98
C PRO A 326 -18.36 -14.92 8.93
N LYS A 327 -19.02 -16.07 9.03
CA LYS A 327 -18.82 -17.28 8.21
C LYS A 327 -19.39 -17.14 6.78
N LYS A 328 -18.83 -16.24 5.98
CA LYS A 328 -19.28 -15.97 4.61
C LYS A 328 -18.14 -15.56 3.66
N PRO A 329 -17.16 -16.46 3.40
CA PRO A 329 -16.10 -16.17 2.46
C PRO A 329 -16.58 -16.30 1.01
N VAL A 330 -15.88 -15.60 0.09
CA VAL A 330 -16.00 -15.76 -1.35
C VAL A 330 -14.63 -15.98 -1.94
N ILE A 331 -14.49 -16.99 -2.77
CA ILE A 331 -13.29 -17.25 -3.57
C ILE A 331 -13.74 -17.28 -5.02
N MET A 332 -13.13 -16.45 -5.86
CA MET A 332 -13.50 -16.27 -7.25
C MET A 332 -12.38 -16.62 -8.19
N ASP A 333 -12.76 -17.15 -9.33
CA ASP A 333 -11.97 -17.15 -10.54
C ASP A 333 -12.41 -16.03 -11.48
N ILE A 334 -11.47 -15.41 -12.15
CA ILE A 334 -11.71 -14.30 -13.07
C ILE A 334 -10.95 -14.58 -14.36
N GLU A 335 -11.53 -14.24 -15.49
CA GLU A 335 -10.88 -14.33 -16.80
C GLU A 335 -9.49 -13.67 -16.80
N CYS A 336 -8.63 -14.01 -17.73
CA CYS A 336 -7.24 -13.61 -17.83
C CYS A 336 -6.34 -14.17 -16.71
N ASP A 337 -6.68 -15.37 -16.21
CA ASP A 337 -5.95 -16.08 -15.15
C ASP A 337 -5.73 -15.24 -13.88
N ALA A 338 -6.66 -14.36 -13.62
CA ALA A 338 -6.77 -13.64 -12.36
C ALA A 338 -7.68 -14.41 -11.38
N GLY A 339 -7.67 -13.99 -10.14
CA GLY A 339 -8.55 -14.53 -9.13
C GLY A 339 -8.50 -13.68 -7.87
N CYS A 340 -9.47 -13.84 -7.02
CA CYS A 340 -9.44 -13.20 -5.71
C CYS A 340 -10.21 -14.01 -4.67
N GLY A 341 -9.92 -13.73 -3.42
CA GLY A 341 -10.68 -14.20 -2.28
C GLY A 341 -11.00 -13.06 -1.34
N VAL A 342 -12.18 -13.11 -0.75
CA VAL A 342 -12.64 -12.19 0.29
C VAL A 342 -13.11 -13.01 1.48
N VAL A 343 -12.41 -12.84 2.61
CA VAL A 343 -12.67 -13.59 3.84
C VAL A 343 -12.81 -12.59 4.98
N PRO A 344 -14.03 -12.40 5.53
CA PRO A 344 -14.21 -11.61 6.74
C PRO A 344 -13.38 -12.18 7.89
N MET A 345 -12.67 -11.33 8.62
CA MET A 345 -11.78 -11.71 9.72
C MET A 345 -12.03 -10.83 10.94
N ARG A 346 -11.72 -11.37 12.10
CA ARG A 346 -11.67 -10.60 13.34
C ARG A 346 -10.40 -10.96 14.11
N TYR A 347 -9.49 -10.02 14.21
CA TYR A 347 -8.30 -10.18 15.06
C TYR A 347 -8.66 -9.92 16.52
N ARG A 348 -8.22 -10.84 17.40
CA ARG A 348 -8.53 -10.80 18.84
C ARG A 348 -7.24 -10.81 19.65
N ASP A 349 -7.15 -9.90 20.59
CA ASP A 349 -6.02 -9.79 21.52
C ASP A 349 -5.81 -11.06 22.36
N LYS A 350 -6.89 -11.79 22.67
CA LYS A 350 -6.85 -13.05 23.43
C LYS A 350 -6.59 -14.30 22.57
N SER A 351 -6.53 -14.16 21.25
CA SER A 351 -6.07 -15.25 20.37
C SER A 351 -4.55 -15.28 20.33
N PHE A 352 -3.95 -16.43 20.64
CA PHE A 352 -2.49 -16.59 20.59
C PHE A 352 -1.92 -16.19 19.22
N VAL A 353 -2.49 -16.75 18.14
CA VAL A 353 -2.01 -16.46 16.77
C VAL A 353 -2.12 -14.99 16.43
N ASN A 354 -3.27 -14.35 16.72
CA ASN A 354 -3.44 -12.92 16.39
C ASN A 354 -2.55 -12.01 17.25
N ALA A 355 -2.33 -12.39 18.52
CA ALA A 355 -1.42 -11.68 19.39
C ALA A 355 0.04 -11.78 18.90
N MET A 356 0.48 -12.96 18.47
CA MET A 356 1.80 -13.13 17.84
C MET A 356 1.93 -12.37 16.53
N GLN A 357 0.88 -12.33 15.71
CA GLN A 357 0.86 -11.51 14.48
C GLN A 357 1.07 -10.02 14.80
N TRP A 358 0.43 -9.51 15.84
CA TRP A 358 0.62 -8.14 16.31
C TRP A 358 2.06 -7.90 16.79
N VAL A 359 2.65 -8.84 17.54
CA VAL A 359 4.04 -8.79 18.02
C VAL A 359 5.02 -8.75 16.83
N ILE A 360 4.89 -9.68 15.89
CA ILE A 360 5.78 -9.83 14.74
C ILE A 360 5.88 -8.53 13.91
N GLY A 361 4.76 -7.86 13.69
CA GLY A 361 4.78 -6.61 12.95
C GLY A 361 5.50 -5.49 13.70
N LEU A 362 5.29 -5.36 15.01
CA LEU A 362 6.01 -4.37 15.84
C LEU A 362 7.50 -4.65 15.91
N GLU A 363 7.90 -5.92 16.11
CA GLU A 363 9.31 -6.32 16.06
C GLU A 363 9.94 -5.96 14.71
N THR A 364 9.24 -6.19 13.60
CA THR A 364 9.71 -5.82 12.26
C THR A 364 10.01 -4.33 12.16
N PHE A 365 9.09 -3.46 12.62
CA PHE A 365 9.34 -2.02 12.63
C PHE A 365 10.54 -1.65 13.51
N LEU A 366 10.57 -2.17 14.73
CA LEU A 366 11.55 -1.74 15.73
C LEU A 366 12.98 -2.24 15.47
N LEU A 367 13.13 -3.34 14.72
CA LEU A 367 14.42 -3.93 14.35
C LEU A 367 14.95 -3.44 12.99
N PHE A 368 14.16 -2.68 12.25
CA PHE A 368 14.55 -2.21 10.92
C PHE A 368 15.36 -0.91 11.02
N ASP A 369 16.58 -0.89 10.45
CA ASP A 369 17.54 0.20 10.67
C ASP A 369 17.23 1.46 9.85
N ASP A 370 16.86 1.29 8.56
CA ASP A 370 16.71 2.39 7.62
C ASP A 370 15.24 2.77 7.39
N PRO A 371 14.73 3.85 8.02
CA PRO A 371 13.33 4.25 7.89
C PRO A 371 12.89 4.60 6.45
N TRP A 372 13.84 4.81 5.53
CA TRP A 372 13.56 5.09 4.12
C TRP A 372 13.17 3.84 3.31
N ARG A 373 13.38 2.65 3.86
CA ARG A 373 13.11 1.36 3.19
C ARG A 373 12.02 0.54 3.87
N ILE A 374 11.37 1.06 4.91
CA ILE A 374 10.21 0.44 5.56
C ILE A 374 9.04 1.40 5.56
N PHE A 375 7.82 0.93 5.23
CA PHE A 375 6.65 1.79 5.16
C PHE A 375 5.57 1.35 6.14
N LEU A 376 4.88 2.34 6.72
CA LEU A 376 3.79 2.13 7.66
C LEU A 376 2.53 1.80 6.86
N THR A 377 2.12 0.54 6.92
CA THR A 377 0.87 0.04 6.35
C THR A 377 0.18 -0.95 7.28
N THR A 378 -1.10 -1.14 7.10
CA THR A 378 -1.86 -2.26 7.65
C THR A 378 -2.30 -3.23 6.56
N ASP A 379 -1.88 -3.00 5.32
CA ASP A 379 -2.40 -3.73 4.16
C ASP A 379 -3.95 -3.67 4.16
N HIS A 380 -4.48 -2.44 4.38
CA HIS A 380 -5.93 -2.26 4.53
C HIS A 380 -6.72 -2.99 3.45
N PRO A 381 -7.72 -3.81 3.82
CA PRO A 381 -8.18 -4.11 5.17
C PRO A 381 -7.55 -5.36 5.80
N ASN A 382 -6.57 -6.02 5.15
CA ASN A 382 -6.08 -7.36 5.50
C ASN A 382 -5.52 -7.46 6.94
N GLY A 383 -4.63 -6.58 7.36
CA GLY A 383 -4.09 -6.56 8.73
C GLY A 383 -4.97 -5.76 9.68
N ALA A 384 -5.47 -4.63 9.21
CA ALA A 384 -6.42 -3.78 9.91
C ALA A 384 -6.97 -2.69 8.98
N PRO A 385 -8.11 -2.08 9.31
CA PRO A 385 -8.55 -0.84 8.67
C PRO A 385 -7.54 0.31 8.85
N PHE A 386 -7.33 1.12 7.81
CA PHE A 386 -6.35 2.22 7.79
C PHE A 386 -6.58 3.28 8.88
N PHE A 387 -7.79 3.46 9.36
CA PHE A 387 -8.06 4.42 10.44
C PHE A 387 -7.36 4.08 11.77
N PHE A 388 -6.72 2.91 11.89
CA PHE A 388 -5.85 2.55 13.00
C PHE A 388 -4.42 3.11 12.88
N TYR A 389 -4.07 3.83 11.81
CA TYR A 389 -2.71 4.39 11.66
C TYR A 389 -2.28 5.28 12.82
N PRO A 390 -3.11 6.17 13.40
CA PRO A 390 -2.72 6.92 14.59
C PRO A 390 -2.35 6.03 15.77
N HIS A 391 -3.11 4.94 16.00
CA HIS A 391 -2.82 3.96 17.04
C HIS A 391 -1.49 3.24 16.79
N LEU A 392 -1.22 2.83 15.54
CA LEU A 392 0.04 2.21 15.16
C LEU A 392 1.22 3.18 15.35
N ILE A 393 1.07 4.44 14.96
CA ILE A 393 2.10 5.46 15.19
C ILE A 393 2.41 5.59 16.68
N ARG A 394 1.40 5.61 17.55
CA ARG A 394 1.62 5.64 19.00
C ARG A 394 2.37 4.40 19.50
N LEU A 395 2.03 3.20 19.03
CA LEU A 395 2.76 1.97 19.39
C LEU A 395 4.24 2.04 19.02
N LEU A 396 4.60 2.77 17.95
CA LEU A 396 5.98 2.94 17.52
C LEU A 396 6.71 4.05 18.30
N MET A 397 6.01 5.10 18.74
CA MET A 397 6.59 6.29 19.37
C MET A 397 6.54 6.30 20.90
N ASP A 398 5.77 5.39 21.51
CA ASP A 398 5.52 5.37 22.96
C ASP A 398 5.71 3.94 23.49
N LYS A 399 6.89 3.69 24.05
CA LYS A 399 7.23 2.37 24.62
C LYS A 399 6.33 2.02 25.80
N GLY A 400 6.01 2.99 26.65
CA GLY A 400 5.13 2.76 27.81
C GLY A 400 3.75 2.28 27.36
N PHE A 401 3.17 2.95 26.36
CA PHE A 401 1.91 2.52 25.77
C PHE A 401 1.99 1.14 25.11
N ARG A 402 3.06 0.87 24.38
CA ARG A 402 3.31 -0.44 23.76
C ARG A 402 3.41 -1.56 24.79
N ASP A 403 4.12 -1.31 25.91
CA ASP A 403 4.26 -2.27 27.02
C ASP A 403 2.92 -2.53 27.71
N ASP A 404 2.11 -1.49 27.93
CA ASP A 404 0.75 -1.61 28.49
C ASP A 404 -0.18 -2.45 27.58
N MET A 405 -0.05 -2.27 26.27
CA MET A 405 -0.82 -3.06 25.31
C MET A 405 -0.33 -4.51 25.27
N LEU A 406 0.98 -4.75 25.36
CA LEU A 406 1.56 -6.08 25.41
C LEU A 406 1.07 -6.87 26.63
N GLN A 407 0.86 -6.23 27.79
CA GLN A 407 0.29 -6.88 28.98
C GLN A 407 -1.17 -7.33 28.80
N LYS A 408 -1.88 -6.79 27.84
CA LYS A 408 -3.29 -7.08 27.58
C LYS A 408 -3.52 -8.22 26.59
N ILE A 409 -2.53 -8.64 25.83
CA ILE A 409 -2.69 -9.72 24.84
C ILE A 409 -2.77 -11.10 25.48
N ASN A 410 -2.82 -12.15 24.68
CA ASN A 410 -2.81 -13.54 25.13
C ASN A 410 -1.56 -13.85 25.99
N PRO A 411 -1.68 -14.51 27.18
CA PRO A 411 -0.55 -14.77 28.08
C PRO A 411 0.59 -15.60 27.46
N ASP A 412 0.25 -16.61 26.64
CA ASP A 412 1.29 -17.43 25.99
C ASP A 412 2.05 -16.61 24.93
N ALA A 413 1.35 -15.72 24.23
CA ALA A 413 1.99 -14.80 23.29
C ALA A 413 2.89 -13.79 24.03
N GLN A 414 2.46 -13.29 25.21
CA GLN A 414 3.32 -12.45 26.06
C GLN A 414 4.61 -13.20 26.47
N ALA A 415 4.50 -14.48 26.86
CA ALA A 415 5.65 -15.29 27.24
C ALA A 415 6.64 -15.49 26.07
N GLN A 416 6.16 -15.54 24.83
CA GLN A 416 7.00 -15.65 23.64
C GLN A 416 7.49 -14.30 23.08
N SER A 417 7.13 -13.16 23.71
CA SER A 417 7.43 -11.81 23.22
C SER A 417 8.61 -11.15 23.95
N GLU A 418 9.57 -11.93 24.45
CA GLU A 418 10.73 -11.39 25.18
C GLU A 418 11.56 -10.41 24.34
N LEU A 419 11.67 -10.66 23.01
CA LEU A 419 12.35 -9.75 22.11
C LEU A 419 11.65 -8.39 22.11
N LEU A 420 10.33 -8.34 21.85
CA LEU A 420 9.57 -7.08 21.83
C LEU A 420 9.68 -6.31 23.16
N LYS A 421 9.63 -7.01 24.30
CA LYS A 421 9.81 -6.41 25.62
C LYS A 421 11.18 -5.76 25.79
N SER A 422 12.22 -6.37 25.23
CA SER A 422 13.61 -5.88 25.31
C SER A 422 13.87 -4.65 24.43
N LEU A 423 13.06 -4.43 23.39
CA LEU A 423 13.25 -3.33 22.44
C LEU A 423 12.86 -2.00 23.06
N THR A 424 13.84 -1.11 23.19
CA THR A 424 13.67 0.24 23.76
C THR A 424 13.49 1.33 22.73
N ARG A 425 13.61 1.00 21.44
CA ARG A 425 13.46 1.97 20.34
C ARG A 425 12.08 2.61 20.35
N GLU A 426 12.08 3.92 20.18
CA GLU A 426 10.91 4.74 19.86
C GLU A 426 11.19 5.53 18.61
N TYR A 427 10.22 5.58 17.71
CA TYR A 427 10.32 6.37 16.50
C TYR A 427 10.15 7.87 16.82
N THR A 428 10.97 8.70 16.20
CA THR A 428 10.86 10.15 16.26
C THR A 428 9.83 10.69 15.28
N LEU A 429 9.41 11.95 15.44
CA LEU A 429 8.54 12.63 14.46
C LEU A 429 9.17 12.69 13.07
N ASP A 430 10.49 12.78 13.00
CA ASP A 430 11.24 12.78 11.73
C ASP A 430 11.13 11.41 11.05
N GLU A 431 11.37 10.32 11.77
CA GLU A 431 11.21 8.96 11.25
C GLU A 431 9.75 8.68 10.85
N ILE A 432 8.75 9.14 11.62
CA ILE A 432 7.33 9.02 11.21
C ILE A 432 7.06 9.81 9.91
N ALA A 433 7.68 10.98 9.74
CA ALA A 433 7.58 11.73 8.47
C ALA A 433 8.24 10.96 7.32
N ILE A 434 9.30 10.19 7.56
CA ILE A 434 9.88 9.31 6.55
C ILE A 434 8.94 8.15 6.22
N LEU A 435 8.51 7.36 7.22
CA LEU A 435 7.70 6.15 7.03
C LEU A 435 6.38 6.40 6.32
N THR A 436 5.79 7.58 6.51
CA THR A 436 4.43 7.87 6.08
C THR A 436 4.34 8.93 4.99
N ARG A 437 5.44 9.55 4.57
CA ARG A 437 5.45 10.66 3.59
C ARG A 437 6.62 10.55 2.61
N ALA A 438 7.82 10.89 3.06
CA ALA A 438 8.99 11.01 2.19
C ALA A 438 9.44 9.65 1.61
N GLY A 439 9.44 8.60 2.41
CA GLY A 439 9.79 7.24 1.99
C GLY A 439 8.84 6.69 0.93
N PRO A 440 7.52 6.62 1.19
CA PRO A 440 6.52 6.23 0.20
C PRO A 440 6.59 7.06 -1.08
N ALA A 441 6.69 8.40 -0.99
CA ALA A 441 6.82 9.27 -2.16
C ALA A 441 8.05 8.90 -3.01
N ARG A 442 9.21 8.75 -2.37
CA ARG A 442 10.46 8.35 -3.02
C ARG A 442 10.34 6.99 -3.70
N SER A 443 9.74 6.02 -3.01
CA SER A 443 9.55 4.66 -3.54
C SER A 443 8.62 4.64 -4.75
N LEU A 444 7.54 5.42 -4.73
CA LEU A 444 6.56 5.50 -5.81
C LEU A 444 6.98 6.43 -6.96
N GLY A 445 8.08 7.19 -6.80
CA GLY A 445 8.52 8.17 -7.79
C GLY A 445 7.70 9.44 -7.84
N LEU A 446 7.00 9.79 -6.75
CA LEU A 446 6.20 11.00 -6.65
C LEU A 446 7.11 12.20 -6.39
N VAL A 447 7.59 12.83 -7.46
CA VAL A 447 8.63 13.87 -7.39
C VAL A 447 8.18 15.16 -6.71
N ASP A 448 6.88 15.43 -6.63
CA ASP A 448 6.31 16.64 -6.07
C ASP A 448 5.33 16.37 -4.90
N ARG A 449 5.46 15.21 -4.25
CA ARG A 449 4.66 14.79 -3.09
C ARG A 449 5.58 14.32 -1.96
N GLY A 450 5.03 14.27 -0.73
CA GLY A 450 5.74 13.73 0.43
C GLY A 450 6.85 14.62 0.98
N HIS A 451 6.98 15.86 0.50
CA HIS A 451 7.93 16.85 0.98
C HIS A 451 7.38 18.28 0.87
N LEU A 452 8.03 19.23 1.56
CA LEU A 452 7.64 20.64 1.63
C LEU A 452 8.63 21.57 0.90
N GLY A 453 9.48 21.02 0.04
CA GLY A 453 10.41 21.79 -0.78
C GLY A 453 9.72 22.62 -1.86
N VAL A 454 10.41 23.67 -2.35
CA VAL A 454 9.92 24.52 -3.45
C VAL A 454 9.59 23.69 -4.68
N GLY A 455 8.42 23.91 -5.27
CA GLY A 455 7.89 23.17 -6.41
C GLY A 455 6.98 21.99 -6.03
N ALA A 456 7.02 21.54 -4.78
CA ALA A 456 6.11 20.50 -4.31
C ALA A 456 4.65 20.96 -4.34
N SER A 457 3.72 20.01 -4.40
CA SER A 457 2.30 20.30 -4.16
C SER A 457 2.09 20.86 -2.76
N GLY A 458 1.15 21.79 -2.64
CA GLY A 458 0.71 22.32 -1.35
C GLY A 458 -0.12 21.31 -0.54
N ASP A 459 0.34 20.05 -0.50
CA ASP A 459 -0.22 18.99 0.33
C ASP A 459 0.45 19.05 1.71
N ILE A 460 -0.22 19.67 2.68
CA ILE A 460 0.36 20.02 3.99
C ILE A 460 -0.58 19.56 5.09
N THR A 461 -0.02 18.96 6.14
CA THR A 461 -0.74 18.58 7.35
C THR A 461 -0.15 19.30 8.56
N VAL A 462 -1.02 19.89 9.37
CA VAL A 462 -0.67 20.62 10.60
C VAL A 462 -1.30 19.92 11.78
N TYR A 463 -0.48 19.51 12.75
CA TYR A 463 -0.92 18.85 13.96
C TYR A 463 -0.66 19.71 15.19
N ARG A 464 -1.50 19.60 16.22
CA ARG A 464 -1.16 20.04 17.56
C ARG A 464 -0.08 19.10 18.10
N ASP A 465 0.99 19.67 18.66
CA ASP A 465 2.05 18.87 19.30
C ASP A 465 1.49 18.31 20.62
N ASP A 466 1.01 17.07 20.59
CA ASP A 466 0.35 16.39 21.72
C ASP A 466 1.21 15.19 22.15
N PRO A 467 1.49 15.00 23.45
CA PRO A 467 2.18 13.81 23.96
C PRO A 467 1.40 12.51 23.69
N ASP A 468 0.07 12.57 23.63
CA ASP A 468 -0.73 11.47 23.10
C ASP A 468 -0.62 11.45 21.57
N ARG A 469 0.32 10.68 21.06
CA ARG A 469 0.60 10.58 19.62
C ARG A 469 -0.58 10.01 18.83
N GLU A 470 -1.43 9.19 19.44
CA GLU A 470 -2.66 8.72 18.79
C GLU A 470 -3.64 9.87 18.57
N ALA A 471 -3.92 10.65 19.61
CA ALA A 471 -4.79 11.83 19.51
C ALA A 471 -4.23 12.88 18.53
N MET A 472 -2.91 13.09 18.54
CA MET A 472 -2.21 14.01 17.64
C MET A 472 -2.47 13.65 16.16
N PHE A 473 -2.19 12.41 15.76
CA PHE A 473 -2.27 11.98 14.38
C PHE A 473 -3.71 11.65 13.93
N ALA A 474 -4.63 11.38 14.86
CA ALA A 474 -6.03 11.14 14.54
C ALA A 474 -6.79 12.43 14.15
N THR A 475 -6.33 13.60 14.63
CA THR A 475 -7.10 14.85 14.50
C THR A 475 -6.18 16.03 14.13
N PRO A 476 -5.73 16.12 12.86
CA PRO A 476 -4.97 17.28 12.40
C PRO A 476 -5.77 18.57 12.56
N GLU A 477 -5.10 19.67 12.90
CA GLU A 477 -5.71 20.98 12.98
C GLU A 477 -6.06 21.52 11.60
N TYR A 478 -5.15 21.36 10.63
CA TYR A 478 -5.38 21.72 9.23
C TYR A 478 -4.82 20.63 8.30
N VAL A 479 -5.55 20.37 7.22
CA VAL A 479 -5.04 19.62 6.07
C VAL A 479 -5.29 20.43 4.81
N PHE A 480 -4.22 20.65 4.06
CA PHE A 480 -4.29 21.26 2.74
C PHE A 480 -4.04 20.21 1.66
N LYS A 481 -4.85 20.25 0.62
CA LYS A 481 -4.69 19.47 -0.61
C LYS A 481 -4.48 20.42 -1.78
N SER A 482 -3.30 20.36 -2.40
CA SER A 482 -2.90 21.27 -3.48
C SER A 482 -3.16 22.75 -3.11
N GLY A 483 -2.83 23.14 -1.88
CA GLY A 483 -3.02 24.48 -1.35
C GLY A 483 -4.45 24.83 -0.91
N GLU A 484 -5.42 23.96 -1.11
CA GLU A 484 -6.79 24.18 -0.63
C GLU A 484 -6.97 23.62 0.77
N LEU A 485 -7.50 24.42 1.71
CA LEU A 485 -7.86 23.94 3.04
C LEU A 485 -9.04 22.97 2.94
N VAL A 486 -8.82 21.69 3.17
CA VAL A 486 -9.82 20.63 3.01
C VAL A 486 -10.32 20.05 4.33
N VAL A 487 -9.48 20.08 5.39
CA VAL A 487 -9.85 19.64 6.74
C VAL A 487 -9.43 20.70 7.76
N LYS A 488 -10.33 20.97 8.74
CA LYS A 488 -10.07 21.83 9.89
C LYS A 488 -10.55 21.14 11.17
N ASN A 489 -9.66 20.97 12.14
CA ASN A 489 -9.93 20.29 13.42
C ASN A 489 -10.57 18.91 13.19
N GLY A 490 -9.97 18.07 12.33
CA GLY A 490 -10.45 16.74 12.01
C GLY A 490 -11.77 16.67 11.25
N LYS A 491 -12.28 17.77 10.71
CA LYS A 491 -13.56 17.81 9.96
C LYS A 491 -13.35 18.32 8.55
N VAL A 492 -13.97 17.66 7.59
CA VAL A 492 -13.98 18.07 6.18
C VAL A 492 -14.68 19.44 6.06
N VAL A 493 -13.99 20.42 5.50
CA VAL A 493 -14.50 21.79 5.24
C VAL A 493 -14.58 22.13 3.75
N LYS A 494 -13.92 21.35 2.91
CA LYS A 494 -14.00 21.44 1.44
C LYS A 494 -13.74 20.04 0.86
N VAL A 495 -14.49 19.66 -0.16
CA VAL A 495 -14.25 18.43 -0.92
C VAL A 495 -13.59 18.77 -2.24
N VAL A 496 -12.49 18.10 -2.54
CA VAL A 496 -11.72 18.25 -3.77
C VAL A 496 -11.44 16.88 -4.37
N GLN A 497 -11.15 16.81 -5.66
CA GLN A 497 -10.65 15.60 -6.28
C GLN A 497 -9.11 15.59 -6.27
N GLY A 498 -8.52 14.42 -6.02
CA GLY A 498 -7.10 14.20 -6.21
C GLY A 498 -6.77 13.78 -7.64
N ALA A 499 -5.48 13.70 -7.96
CA ALA A 499 -5.00 13.21 -9.24
C ALA A 499 -4.86 11.69 -9.27
N THR A 500 -4.82 11.11 -10.48
CA THR A 500 -4.43 9.72 -10.71
C THR A 500 -2.99 9.66 -11.21
N HIS A 501 -2.12 8.95 -10.48
CA HIS A 501 -0.72 8.77 -10.85
C HIS A 501 -0.54 7.48 -11.64
N VAL A 502 0.15 7.57 -12.78
CA VAL A 502 0.45 6.44 -13.68
C VAL A 502 1.93 6.47 -14.09
N ALA A 503 2.46 5.33 -14.53
CA ALA A 503 3.76 5.25 -15.19
C ALA A 503 3.58 4.70 -16.60
N ARG A 504 4.32 5.27 -17.57
CA ARG A 504 4.19 4.90 -18.99
C ARG A 504 5.57 4.59 -19.57
N PRO A 505 6.16 3.43 -19.22
CA PRO A 505 7.42 3.02 -19.82
C PRO A 505 7.24 2.73 -21.31
N ASP A 506 8.27 3.03 -22.11
CA ASP A 506 8.26 2.75 -23.53
C ASP A 506 8.25 1.25 -23.82
N TYR A 507 7.58 0.84 -24.90
CA TYR A 507 7.55 -0.54 -25.40
C TYR A 507 7.46 -0.58 -26.92
N ASP A 508 7.89 -1.70 -27.50
CA ASP A 508 7.77 -1.96 -28.92
C ASP A 508 6.31 -2.35 -29.26
N ARG A 509 5.62 -1.50 -30.00
CA ARG A 509 4.21 -1.72 -30.38
C ARG A 509 3.99 -2.96 -31.25
N SER A 510 5.03 -3.57 -31.79
CA SER A 510 4.91 -4.84 -32.51
C SER A 510 4.35 -5.97 -31.64
N ILE A 511 4.43 -5.87 -30.31
CA ILE A 511 3.83 -6.80 -29.35
C ILE A 511 2.29 -6.83 -29.46
N GLU A 512 1.66 -5.74 -29.91
CA GLU A 512 0.20 -5.66 -29.98
C GLU A 512 -0.41 -6.66 -30.97
N LYS A 513 0.31 -7.03 -32.04
CA LYS A 513 -0.18 -8.02 -33.00
C LYS A 513 -0.33 -9.41 -32.37
N PRO A 514 0.71 -10.05 -31.82
CA PRO A 514 0.56 -11.34 -31.18
C PRO A 514 -0.36 -11.28 -29.93
N LEU A 515 -0.45 -10.16 -29.23
CA LEU A 515 -1.42 -9.98 -28.16
C LEU A 515 -2.85 -10.00 -28.66
N ASN A 516 -3.17 -9.29 -29.75
CA ASN A 516 -4.51 -9.31 -30.31
C ASN A 516 -4.92 -10.73 -30.75
N GLU A 517 -4.01 -11.46 -31.42
CA GLU A 517 -4.23 -12.86 -31.79
C GLU A 517 -4.48 -13.76 -30.58
N TYR A 518 -3.77 -13.49 -29.46
CA TYR A 518 -3.98 -14.21 -28.21
C TYR A 518 -5.35 -13.88 -27.59
N PHE A 519 -5.73 -12.61 -27.51
CA PHE A 519 -7.05 -12.18 -27.01
C PHE A 519 -8.17 -12.82 -27.80
N ASP A 520 -8.13 -12.72 -29.13
CA ASP A 520 -9.17 -13.29 -30.01
C ASP A 520 -9.30 -14.80 -29.88
N ARG A 521 -8.20 -15.50 -29.55
CA ARG A 521 -8.18 -16.96 -29.46
C ARG A 521 -8.58 -17.50 -28.10
N TYR A 522 -8.20 -16.83 -27.02
CA TYR A 522 -8.26 -17.41 -25.66
C TYR A 522 -9.16 -16.65 -24.69
N LEU A 523 -9.54 -15.42 -24.99
CA LEU A 523 -10.30 -14.58 -24.07
C LEU A 523 -11.66 -14.22 -24.64
N THR A 524 -12.63 -13.90 -23.77
CA THR A 524 -13.94 -13.36 -24.19
C THR A 524 -13.90 -11.86 -24.36
N VAL A 525 -13.01 -11.18 -23.63
CA VAL A 525 -12.77 -9.73 -23.77
C VAL A 525 -11.84 -9.47 -24.95
N ARG A 526 -12.14 -8.49 -25.78
CA ARG A 526 -11.23 -8.04 -26.85
C ARG A 526 -10.14 -7.13 -26.30
N MET A 527 -8.97 -7.15 -26.91
CA MET A 527 -7.82 -6.34 -26.50
C MET A 527 -8.16 -4.84 -26.45
N GLU A 528 -8.94 -4.34 -27.40
CA GLU A 528 -9.38 -2.92 -27.42
C GLU A 528 -10.23 -2.55 -26.19
N ASN A 529 -11.08 -3.47 -25.70
CA ASN A 529 -11.92 -3.26 -24.52
C ASN A 529 -11.16 -3.49 -23.21
N PHE A 530 -10.04 -4.18 -23.27
CA PHE A 530 -9.15 -4.36 -22.14
C PHE A 530 -8.37 -3.09 -21.80
N LYS A 531 -7.99 -2.30 -22.82
CA LYS A 531 -7.29 -1.03 -22.66
C LYS A 531 -8.22 0.03 -22.04
N LEU A 532 -7.70 0.74 -21.05
CA LEU A 532 -8.40 1.87 -20.41
C LEU A 532 -7.85 3.20 -20.95
N PRO A 533 -8.64 3.95 -21.74
CA PRO A 533 -8.20 5.24 -22.28
C PRO A 533 -8.21 6.34 -21.20
N ASP A 534 -7.38 7.36 -21.39
CA ASP A 534 -7.25 8.51 -20.48
C ASP A 534 -8.58 9.21 -20.22
N GLU A 535 -9.41 9.33 -21.25
CA GLU A 535 -10.70 10.02 -21.18
C GLU A 535 -11.67 9.36 -20.18
N GLU A 536 -11.61 8.04 -20.02
CA GLU A 536 -12.46 7.36 -19.05
C GLU A 536 -12.04 7.68 -17.61
N ILE A 537 -10.75 7.83 -17.36
CA ILE A 537 -10.24 8.25 -16.04
C ILE A 537 -10.65 9.70 -15.78
N ILE A 538 -10.35 10.61 -16.69
CA ILE A 538 -10.60 12.04 -16.52
C ILE A 538 -12.10 12.33 -16.35
N LYS A 539 -12.96 11.72 -17.18
CA LYS A 539 -14.42 11.88 -17.13
C LYS A 539 -15.05 11.15 -15.94
N GLY A 540 -14.38 10.14 -15.39
CA GLY A 540 -14.82 9.39 -14.22
C GLY A 540 -14.53 10.07 -12.88
N ASP A 541 -14.27 11.38 -12.86
CA ASP A 541 -13.94 12.17 -11.66
C ASP A 541 -12.66 11.75 -10.93
N ASN A 542 -11.77 10.99 -11.59
CA ASN A 542 -10.46 10.65 -11.04
C ASN A 542 -9.44 11.82 -11.03
N GLY A 543 -9.89 13.02 -11.36
CA GLY A 543 -9.02 14.18 -11.47
C GLY A 543 -8.06 14.12 -12.67
N ALA A 544 -6.99 14.90 -12.62
CA ALA A 544 -5.96 14.87 -13.66
C ALA A 544 -5.13 13.59 -13.61
N ILE A 545 -4.66 13.13 -14.77
CA ILE A 545 -3.64 12.08 -14.84
C ILE A 545 -2.26 12.74 -14.71
N ILE A 546 -1.45 12.25 -13.77
CA ILE A 546 -0.05 12.65 -13.60
C ILE A 546 0.83 11.47 -13.99
N VAL A 547 1.56 11.64 -15.10
CA VAL A 547 2.50 10.61 -15.55
C VAL A 547 3.82 10.76 -14.79
N GLN A 548 4.18 9.74 -14.03
CA GLN A 548 5.44 9.69 -13.31
C GLN A 548 6.59 9.36 -14.28
N PRO A 549 7.76 9.98 -14.07
CA PRO A 549 8.89 9.73 -14.97
C PRO A 549 9.37 8.28 -14.86
N THR A 550 9.61 7.68 -16.01
CA THR A 550 10.30 6.40 -16.16
C THR A 550 11.65 6.70 -16.81
N ALA A 551 12.75 6.52 -16.07
CA ALA A 551 14.09 6.67 -16.61
C ALA A 551 14.80 5.33 -16.49
N ALA A 552 15.22 4.75 -17.58
CA ALA A 552 16.14 3.62 -17.55
C ALA A 552 17.38 4.05 -16.74
N ARG A 553 17.49 3.57 -15.50
CA ARG A 553 18.71 3.79 -14.72
C ARG A 553 19.77 2.89 -15.35
N VAL A 554 20.69 3.50 -16.06
CA VAL A 554 21.94 2.84 -16.42
C VAL A 554 22.56 2.38 -15.10
N SER A 555 22.69 1.07 -14.94
CA SER A 555 23.29 0.38 -13.80
C SER A 555 24.74 0.80 -13.61
#